data_1903c9106a5d5ff5a59f097428dc40c6
#
_entry.id   1903c9106a5d5ff5a59f097428dc40c6
#
_cell.length_a   1.000
_cell.length_b   1.000
_cell.length_c   1.000
_cell.angle_alpha   90.00
_cell.angle_beta   90.00
_cell.angle_gamma   90.00
#
_symmetry.space_group_name_H-M   'P 1'
#
loop_
_entity.id
_entity.type
_entity.pdbx_description
1 polymer ?
#
loop_
_entity_poly.entity_id
_entity_poly.type
_entity_poly.pdbx_seq_one_letter_code
_entity_poly.pdbx_strand_id
1 'polypeptide(L)'
;MMFTKRLREPVIRGEITCSVRIWQRPHVKVGGCYPLGDGAIEVTSIREIGLQDITPELARRSGFQGVVDLLKTAKHGPGERVYLVAFEYRPNGL
;
A
#
# COMPACT_ATOMS: atom_id res chain seq x y z
N MET A 1 7.26 5.75 0.11
CA MET A 1 5.92 5.24 -0.26
C MET A 1 4.89 6.33 -0.02
N MET A 2 4.04 6.59 -0.99
CA MET A 2 3.09 7.69 -0.89
C MET A 2 1.65 7.18 -0.89
N PHE A 3 0.79 7.87 -0.13
CA PHE A 3 -0.64 7.56 -0.06
C PHE A 3 -1.45 8.78 -0.51
N THR A 4 -2.60 8.52 -1.13
CA THR A 4 -3.53 9.59 -1.40
C THR A 4 -4.01 10.19 -0.08
N LYS A 5 -4.40 11.46 -0.10
CA LYS A 5 -4.76 12.19 1.11
C LYS A 5 -5.82 11.46 1.94
N ARG A 6 -6.83 10.88 1.29
CA ARG A 6 -7.93 10.19 2.00
C ARG A 6 -7.49 8.92 2.73
N LEU A 7 -6.34 8.34 2.35
CA LEU A 7 -5.85 7.10 2.97
C LEU A 7 -4.91 7.35 4.14
N ARG A 8 -4.38 8.55 4.29
CA ARG A 8 -3.37 8.84 5.31
C ARG A 8 -3.87 8.62 6.72
N GLU A 9 -5.05 9.17 7.05
CA GLU A 9 -5.61 9.00 8.39
C GLU A 9 -5.93 7.54 8.73
N PRO A 10 -6.60 6.77 7.86
CA PRO A 10 -6.82 5.35 8.13
C PRO A 10 -5.53 4.57 8.34
N VAL A 11 -4.46 4.88 7.59
CA VAL A 11 -3.16 4.24 7.79
C VAL A 11 -2.58 4.59 9.15
N ILE A 12 -2.64 5.89 9.51
CA ILE A 12 -2.12 6.36 10.81
C ILE A 12 -2.88 5.70 11.96
N ARG A 13 -4.19 5.50 11.82
CA ARG A 13 -5.00 4.84 12.84
C ARG A 13 -4.84 3.31 12.87
N GLY A 14 -4.07 2.73 11.96
CA GLY A 14 -3.89 1.30 11.90
C GLY A 14 -5.05 0.54 11.27
N GLU A 15 -5.99 1.23 10.63
CA GLU A 15 -7.14 0.61 9.96
C GLU A 15 -6.73 0.01 8.62
N ILE A 16 -5.73 0.59 7.96
CA ILE A 16 -5.19 0.09 6.70
C ILE A 16 -3.75 -0.33 6.95
N THR A 17 -3.45 -1.60 6.68
CA THR A 17 -2.13 -2.18 6.93
C THR A 17 -1.53 -2.84 5.70
N CYS A 18 -2.14 -2.63 4.54
CA CYS A 18 -1.60 -3.13 3.28
C CYS A 18 -1.93 -2.19 2.13
N SER A 19 -1.19 -2.31 1.05
CA SER A 19 -1.39 -1.52 -0.15
C SER A 19 -1.06 -2.37 -1.36
N VAL A 20 -1.88 -2.26 -2.40
CA VAL A 20 -1.60 -2.90 -3.69
C VAL A 20 -0.98 -1.85 -4.59
N ARG A 21 0.17 -2.17 -5.16
CA ARG A 21 0.92 -1.27 -6.04
C ARG A 21 1.27 -1.96 -7.34
N ILE A 22 1.19 -1.23 -8.44
CA ILE A 22 1.58 -1.74 -9.75
C ILE A 22 2.87 -1.01 -10.15
N TRP A 23 3.98 -1.75 -10.11
CA TRP A 23 5.31 -1.22 -10.35
C TRP A 23 6.06 -2.11 -11.34
N GLN A 24 7.11 -1.58 -11.91
CA GLN A 24 8.05 -2.39 -12.70
C GLN A 24 8.93 -3.23 -11.77
N ARG A 25 9.29 -2.66 -10.61
CA ARG A 25 10.01 -3.34 -9.53
C ARG A 25 9.67 -2.62 -8.23
N PRO A 26 9.86 -3.27 -7.07
CA PRO A 26 9.50 -2.64 -5.80
C PRO A 26 10.21 -1.31 -5.57
N HIS A 27 9.43 -0.30 -5.17
CA HIS A 27 9.96 1.02 -4.81
C HIS A 27 10.26 1.11 -3.31
N VAL A 28 9.96 0.08 -2.56
CA VAL A 28 10.19 -0.01 -1.12
C VAL A 28 10.83 -1.36 -0.81
N LYS A 29 11.34 -1.51 0.42
CA LYS A 29 11.96 -2.77 0.83
C LYS A 29 11.42 -3.21 2.19
N VAL A 30 11.46 -4.51 2.46
CA VAL A 30 11.10 -5.06 3.76
C VAL A 30 12.05 -4.48 4.82
N GLY A 31 11.48 -4.03 5.93
CA GLY A 31 12.23 -3.37 6.99
C GLY A 31 12.45 -1.89 6.75
N GLY A 32 12.11 -1.37 5.56
CA GLY A 32 12.21 0.06 5.28
C GLY A 32 11.15 0.85 6.03
N CYS A 33 11.53 2.05 6.49
CA CYS A 33 10.62 2.97 7.16
C CYS A 33 10.43 4.20 6.30
N TYR A 34 9.19 4.59 6.08
CA TYR A 34 8.84 5.69 5.17
C TYR A 34 7.95 6.69 5.90
N PRO A 35 8.30 7.98 5.90
CA PRO A 35 7.57 8.99 6.68
C PRO A 35 6.11 9.09 6.27
N LEU A 36 5.24 9.24 7.26
CA LEU A 36 3.82 9.53 7.05
C LEU A 36 3.29 10.29 8.26
N GLY A 37 2.87 11.54 8.07
CA GLY A 37 2.47 12.39 9.18
C GLY A 37 3.60 12.58 10.16
N ASP A 38 3.33 12.45 11.45
CA ASP A 38 4.33 12.61 12.51
C ASP A 38 5.11 11.31 12.78
N GLY A 39 4.81 10.25 12.09
CA GLY A 39 5.47 8.96 12.25
C GLY A 39 5.97 8.41 10.95
N ALA A 40 5.98 7.09 10.85
CA ALA A 40 6.41 6.39 9.65
C ALA A 40 5.70 5.05 9.54
N ILE A 41 5.65 4.51 8.33
CA ILE A 41 5.25 3.12 8.13
C ILE A 41 6.52 2.28 8.02
N GLU A 42 6.47 1.08 8.60
CA GLU A 42 7.50 0.07 8.42
C GLU A 42 6.95 -1.05 7.55
N VAL A 43 7.63 -1.32 6.44
CA VAL A 43 7.21 -2.39 5.53
C VAL A 43 7.58 -3.74 6.12
N THR A 44 6.59 -4.60 6.31
CA THR A 44 6.80 -5.91 6.92
C THR A 44 6.87 -7.04 5.90
N SER A 45 6.21 -6.90 4.74
CA SER A 45 6.34 -7.87 3.67
C SER A 45 6.03 -7.24 2.32
N ILE A 46 6.62 -7.80 1.28
CA ILE A 46 6.34 -7.45 -0.11
C ILE A 46 6.17 -8.76 -0.87
N ARG A 47 5.06 -8.89 -1.58
CA ARG A 47 4.78 -10.10 -2.34
C ARG A 47 4.24 -9.74 -3.71
N GLU A 48 4.80 -10.35 -4.75
CA GLU A 48 4.25 -10.20 -6.09
C GLU A 48 3.01 -11.08 -6.21
N ILE A 49 1.92 -10.52 -6.74
CA ILE A 49 0.65 -11.24 -6.94
C ILE A 49 0.21 -11.02 -8.39
N GLY A 50 -0.79 -11.80 -8.82
CA GLY A 50 -1.41 -11.60 -10.13
C GLY A 50 -2.59 -10.65 -10.04
N LEU A 51 -3.01 -10.10 -11.18
CA LEU A 51 -4.22 -9.26 -11.21
C LEU A 51 -5.45 -10.03 -10.72
N GLN A 52 -5.51 -11.34 -11.02
CA GLN A 52 -6.61 -12.19 -10.58
C GLN A 52 -6.67 -12.35 -9.07
N ASP A 53 -5.60 -12.02 -8.35
CA ASP A 53 -5.56 -12.09 -6.88
C ASP A 53 -6.15 -10.85 -6.23
N ILE A 54 -6.45 -9.82 -7.01
CA ILE A 54 -7.06 -8.59 -6.50
C ILE A 54 -8.57 -8.82 -6.41
N THR A 55 -9.05 -9.10 -5.20
CA THR A 55 -10.47 -9.30 -4.92
C THR A 55 -11.11 -8.01 -4.41
N PRO A 56 -12.46 -7.91 -4.44
CA PRO A 56 -13.13 -6.78 -3.81
C PRO A 56 -12.79 -6.63 -2.33
N GLU A 57 -12.60 -7.74 -1.62
CA GLU A 57 -12.19 -7.70 -0.21
C GLU A 57 -10.80 -7.09 -0.05
N LEU A 58 -9.84 -7.51 -0.88
CA LEU A 58 -8.49 -6.95 -0.82
C LEU A 58 -8.52 -5.46 -1.15
N ALA A 59 -9.32 -5.04 -2.13
CA ALA A 59 -9.46 -3.64 -2.47
C ALA A 59 -9.95 -2.82 -1.27
N ARG A 60 -10.97 -3.32 -0.56
CA ARG A 60 -11.49 -2.65 0.63
C ARG A 60 -10.46 -2.60 1.76
N ARG A 61 -9.72 -3.68 1.98
CA ARG A 61 -8.65 -3.72 2.99
C ARG A 61 -7.53 -2.73 2.69
N SER A 62 -7.33 -2.42 1.41
CA SER A 62 -6.34 -1.43 0.97
C SER A 62 -6.90 -0.01 0.96
N GLY A 63 -8.15 0.18 1.38
CA GLY A 63 -8.76 1.49 1.51
C GLY A 63 -9.58 1.96 0.32
N PHE A 64 -9.94 1.06 -0.61
CA PHE A 64 -10.69 1.40 -1.81
C PHE A 64 -12.11 0.84 -1.75
N GLN A 65 -12.99 1.41 -2.56
CA GLN A 65 -14.38 0.99 -2.62
C GLN A 65 -14.55 -0.35 -3.34
N GLY A 66 -13.63 -0.65 -4.27
CA GLY A 66 -13.66 -1.89 -5.03
C GLY A 66 -12.45 -1.99 -5.93
N VAL A 67 -12.43 -3.03 -6.77
CA VAL A 67 -11.27 -3.34 -7.61
C VAL A 67 -10.99 -2.22 -8.62
N VAL A 68 -12.03 -1.66 -9.23
CA VAL A 68 -11.84 -0.59 -10.24
C VAL A 68 -11.22 0.65 -9.59
N ASP A 69 -11.72 1.04 -8.41
CA ASP A 69 -11.18 2.18 -7.68
C ASP A 69 -9.71 1.96 -7.33
N LEU A 70 -9.36 0.75 -6.87
CA LEU A 70 -7.98 0.39 -6.57
C LEU A 70 -7.09 0.51 -7.82
N LEU A 71 -7.53 -0.06 -8.94
CA LEU A 71 -6.72 -0.07 -10.16
C LEU A 71 -6.46 1.31 -10.71
N LYS A 72 -7.41 2.23 -10.56
CA LYS A 72 -7.21 3.63 -10.99
C LYS A 72 -6.09 4.32 -10.24
N THR A 73 -5.85 3.94 -8.99
CA THR A 73 -4.87 4.59 -8.12
C THR A 73 -3.55 3.83 -8.06
N ALA A 74 -3.59 2.52 -8.18
CA ALA A 74 -2.41 1.66 -7.92
C ALA A 74 -1.31 1.79 -8.98
N LYS A 75 -1.68 2.10 -10.22
CA LYS A 75 -0.69 2.14 -11.30
C LYS A 75 0.04 3.47 -11.34
N HIS A 76 1.36 3.42 -11.23
CA HIS A 76 2.24 4.57 -11.33
C HIS A 76 3.31 4.27 -12.39
N GLY A 77 3.29 5.04 -13.49
CA GLY A 77 4.27 4.90 -14.55
C GLY A 77 4.07 3.61 -15.36
N PRO A 78 5.13 3.10 -16.00
CA PRO A 78 5.03 2.00 -16.97
C PRO A 78 5.03 0.60 -16.35
N GLY A 79 5.00 0.46 -15.04
CA GLY A 79 5.06 -0.85 -14.38
C GLY A 79 3.86 -1.74 -14.69
N GLU A 80 4.09 -3.05 -14.71
CA GLU A 80 3.06 -4.04 -15.00
C GLU A 80 2.98 -5.13 -13.93
N ARG A 81 3.90 -5.14 -12.96
CA ARG A 81 3.91 -6.13 -11.87
C ARG A 81 3.09 -5.62 -10.71
N VAL A 82 2.29 -6.52 -10.14
CA VAL A 82 1.42 -6.18 -9.02
C VAL A 82 2.07 -6.66 -7.73
N TYR A 83 2.20 -5.76 -6.76
CA TYR A 83 2.80 -6.07 -5.48
C TYR A 83 1.80 -5.80 -4.37
N LEU A 84 1.73 -6.74 -3.42
CA LEU A 84 1.02 -6.55 -2.17
C LEU A 84 2.04 -6.20 -1.10
N VAL A 85 1.95 -4.98 -0.58
CA VAL A 85 2.87 -4.46 0.44
C VAL A 85 2.13 -4.43 1.77
N ALA A 86 2.62 -5.15 2.75
CA ALA A 86 2.11 -5.08 4.12
C ALA A 86 3.01 -4.18 4.95
N PHE A 87 2.40 -3.45 5.88
CA PHE A 87 3.14 -2.49 6.70
C PHE A 87 2.45 -2.26 8.04
N GLU A 88 3.18 -1.62 8.96
CA GLU A 88 2.66 -1.18 10.24
C GLU A 88 3.02 0.29 10.44
N TYR A 89 2.12 1.06 11.04
CA TYR A 89 2.38 2.46 11.36
C TYR A 89 3.13 2.57 12.69
N ARG A 90 4.21 3.36 12.68
CA ARG A 90 5.03 3.64 13.87
C ARG A 90 4.86 5.12 14.23
N PRO A 91 4.10 5.45 15.30
CA PRO A 91 3.82 6.85 15.63
C PRO A 91 5.05 7.71 15.87
N ASN A 92 6.13 7.11 16.34
CA ASN A 92 7.37 7.84 16.64
C ASN A 92 8.42 7.70 15.55
N GLY A 93 8.04 7.14 14.39
CA GLY A 93 8.95 6.96 13.27
C GLY A 93 9.93 5.80 13.42
N LEU A 94 9.74 4.95 14.42
CA LEU A 94 10.66 3.84 14.71
C LEU A 94 10.03 2.49 14.44
#